data_7a6a086d0594f2e1a8a10ee759494322
#
_entry.id   7a6a086d0594f2e1a8a10ee759494322
#
_cell.length_a   1.000
_cell.length_b   1.000
_cell.length_c   1.000
_cell.angle_alpha   90.00
_cell.angle_beta   90.00
_cell.angle_gamma   90.00
#
_symmetry.space_group_name_H-M   'P 1'
#
loop_
_entity.id
_entity.type
_entity.pdbx_description
1 polymer ?
#
loop_
_entity_poly.entity_id
_entity_poly.type
_entity_poly.pdbx_seq_one_letter_code
_entity_poly.pdbx_strand_id
1 'polypeptide(L)'
;MTTGIKTKPPERGRRACLTTALSLLALGTGAVNAQPSAPSQPAAFELPELMAVLAQRKQGEARFTEERTVSSLDNTLRSSGRLSFQAPDRFARYTEEPTTESMEVQGNQVLLRRGSRTRQMALDAVPELAALADAMRGTLGGDAQALQRHFRAQVSGNATRWVLLLTPLDSRLARSVQQLEMAGLGPDVRSVDLRLVGGDRALMLVEPLAAKSVSAPTAAAAAK
;
A
#
# COMPACT_ATOMS: atom_id res chain seq x y z
N MET A 1 -19.65 66.02 -4.33
CA MET A 1 -18.52 66.83 -4.81
C MET A 1 -17.55 65.82 -5.41
N THR A 2 -17.61 65.73 -6.64
CA THR A 2 -16.82 66.27 -7.75
C THR A 2 -15.90 65.19 -8.28
N THR A 3 -16.22 64.70 -9.40
CA THR A 3 -15.77 64.84 -10.81
C THR A 3 -14.68 63.84 -11.10
N GLY A 4 -14.74 62.84 -11.92
CA GLY A 4 -15.15 62.72 -13.31
C GLY A 4 -14.05 63.19 -14.27
N ILE A 5 -13.38 62.26 -14.99
CA ILE A 5 -12.91 62.57 -16.36
C ILE A 5 -12.72 61.26 -17.12
N LYS A 6 -13.51 61.11 -18.19
CA LYS A 6 -13.31 60.22 -19.35
C LYS A 6 -12.32 60.87 -20.30
N THR A 7 -11.49 60.10 -20.97
CA THR A 7 -11.06 60.50 -22.32
C THR A 7 -10.85 59.22 -23.17
N LYS A 8 -11.44 59.27 -24.34
CA LYS A 8 -11.53 58.34 -25.46
C LYS A 8 -10.45 58.69 -26.52
N PRO A 9 -10.22 57.84 -27.54
CA PRO A 9 -9.02 57.73 -28.35
C PRO A 9 -8.98 58.65 -29.57
N PRO A 10 -7.97 58.56 -30.41
CA PRO A 10 -8.23 58.72 -31.83
C PRO A 10 -7.75 57.61 -32.74
N GLU A 11 -8.56 57.45 -33.76
CA GLU A 11 -8.38 56.61 -34.93
C GLU A 11 -7.45 57.24 -35.97
N ARG A 12 -7.10 56.40 -36.96
CA ARG A 12 -6.91 56.63 -38.39
C ARG A 12 -5.48 56.73 -38.93
N GLY A 13 -5.32 55.86 -39.96
CA GLY A 13 -4.32 56.05 -41.01
C GLY A 13 -4.18 54.87 -41.97
N ARG A 14 -5.20 54.73 -42.87
CA ARG A 14 -5.09 53.92 -44.09
C ARG A 14 -3.98 54.50 -44.99
N ARG A 15 -3.12 53.65 -45.55
CA ARG A 15 -2.61 53.84 -46.93
C ARG A 15 -2.22 52.50 -47.52
N ALA A 16 -2.92 52.18 -48.59
CA ALA A 16 -2.62 51.11 -49.52
C ALA A 16 -1.44 51.52 -50.44
N CYS A 17 -0.59 50.57 -50.79
CA CYS A 17 0.15 50.58 -52.04
C CYS A 17 0.40 49.13 -52.51
N LEU A 18 -0.20 48.83 -53.67
CA LEU A 18 0.11 47.67 -54.51
C LEU A 18 1.51 47.84 -55.11
N THR A 19 2.30 46.78 -55.20
CA THR A 19 3.14 46.49 -56.37
C THR A 19 3.61 45.02 -56.35
N THR A 20 3.10 44.30 -57.38
CA THR A 20 3.78 43.36 -58.28
C THR A 20 4.67 42.24 -57.76
N ALA A 21 4.21 41.06 -58.15
CA ALA A 21 4.76 39.73 -58.35
C ALA A 21 6.27 39.64 -58.66
N LEU A 22 6.91 38.67 -58.05
CA LEU A 22 7.94 37.86 -58.72
C LEU A 22 8.03 36.48 -58.05
N SER A 23 7.69 35.46 -58.81
CA SER A 23 7.78 34.06 -58.47
C SER A 23 9.24 33.63 -58.38
N LEU A 24 9.67 33.08 -57.23
CA LEU A 24 10.87 32.26 -57.17
C LEU A 24 10.54 30.94 -56.50
N LEU A 25 10.58 29.87 -57.28
CA LEU A 25 10.53 28.46 -56.83
C LEU A 25 11.79 28.22 -55.99
N ALA A 26 11.64 28.11 -54.67
CA ALA A 26 12.69 27.60 -53.79
C ALA A 26 12.22 26.19 -53.32
N LEU A 27 12.94 25.15 -53.76
CA LEU A 27 12.85 23.83 -53.23
C LEU A 27 13.23 23.88 -51.75
N GLY A 28 12.25 23.92 -50.86
CA GLY A 28 12.47 23.80 -49.45
C GLY A 28 12.76 22.33 -49.08
N THR A 29 14.01 22.00 -48.86
CA THR A 29 14.39 20.77 -48.19
C THR A 29 13.82 20.84 -46.77
N GLY A 30 12.76 20.06 -46.51
CA GLY A 30 12.20 19.92 -45.17
C GLY A 30 13.23 19.30 -44.24
N ALA A 31 13.83 20.12 -43.38
CA ALA A 31 14.59 19.62 -42.25
C ALA A 31 13.61 18.96 -41.29
N VAL A 32 13.57 17.64 -41.29
CA VAL A 32 12.89 16.85 -40.27
C VAL A 32 13.58 17.18 -38.95
N ASN A 33 12.97 18.03 -38.15
CA ASN A 33 13.40 18.30 -36.78
C ASN A 33 13.12 17.05 -35.97
N ALA A 34 14.07 16.11 -35.91
CA ALA A 34 14.08 15.02 -34.96
C ALA A 34 14.26 15.64 -33.58
N GLN A 35 13.15 15.87 -32.86
CA GLN A 35 13.18 16.18 -31.44
C GLN A 35 13.88 15.01 -30.74
N PRO A 36 14.96 15.25 -29.98
CA PRO A 36 15.52 14.21 -29.14
C PRO A 36 14.44 13.78 -28.16
N SER A 37 13.99 12.54 -28.26
CA SER A 37 13.12 11.93 -27.25
C SER A 37 13.85 12.02 -25.92
N ALA A 38 13.32 12.80 -24.99
CA ALA A 38 13.85 12.86 -23.63
C ALA A 38 13.89 11.41 -23.09
N PRO A 39 14.96 11.00 -22.41
CA PRO A 39 15.04 9.68 -21.82
C PRO A 39 13.84 9.51 -20.91
N SER A 40 13.00 8.53 -21.21
CA SER A 40 11.87 8.14 -20.37
C SER A 40 12.46 7.76 -19.03
N GLN A 41 12.24 8.57 -18.01
CA GLN A 41 12.57 8.20 -16.63
C GLN A 41 11.82 6.89 -16.36
N PRO A 42 12.48 5.86 -15.79
CA PRO A 42 11.79 4.65 -15.41
C PRO A 42 10.60 5.03 -14.53
N ALA A 43 9.43 4.54 -14.91
CA ALA A 43 8.20 4.80 -14.14
C ALA A 43 8.46 4.46 -12.67
N ALA A 44 8.16 5.39 -11.78
CA ALA A 44 8.31 5.17 -10.35
C ALA A 44 7.47 3.95 -9.96
N PHE A 45 8.04 3.06 -9.14
CA PHE A 45 7.29 1.92 -8.59
C PHE A 45 6.33 2.45 -7.54
N GLU A 46 5.04 2.44 -7.88
CA GLU A 46 3.99 3.05 -7.09
C GLU A 46 3.05 2.02 -6.46
N LEU A 47 2.04 2.49 -5.75
CA LEU A 47 1.08 1.63 -5.05
C LEU A 47 0.35 0.62 -5.98
N PRO A 48 -0.12 0.98 -7.18
CA PRO A 48 -0.79 0.01 -8.06
C PRO A 48 0.11 -1.16 -8.46
N GLU A 49 1.38 -0.89 -8.77
CA GLU A 49 2.36 -1.91 -9.15
C GLU A 49 2.66 -2.83 -7.96
N LEU A 50 2.83 -2.28 -6.76
CA LEU A 50 3.01 -3.07 -5.56
C LEU A 50 1.79 -3.96 -5.29
N MET A 51 0.57 -3.42 -5.40
CA MET A 51 -0.65 -4.19 -5.20
C MET A 51 -0.79 -5.34 -6.21
N ALA A 52 -0.39 -5.12 -7.47
CA ALA A 52 -0.37 -6.19 -8.46
C ALA A 52 0.62 -7.32 -8.12
N VAL A 53 1.75 -7.00 -7.50
CA VAL A 53 2.72 -8.00 -7.00
C VAL A 53 2.12 -8.77 -5.82
N LEU A 54 1.54 -8.08 -4.85
CA LEU A 54 0.99 -8.70 -3.64
C LEU A 54 -0.25 -9.57 -3.94
N ALA A 55 -1.08 -9.14 -4.88
CA ALA A 55 -2.27 -9.88 -5.33
C ALA A 55 -1.98 -11.29 -5.89
N GLN A 56 -0.73 -11.59 -6.24
CA GLN A 56 -0.33 -12.92 -6.72
C GLN A 56 -0.45 -13.99 -5.63
N ARG A 57 -0.30 -13.58 -4.36
CA ARG A 57 -0.43 -14.50 -3.23
C ARG A 57 -1.86 -14.53 -2.73
N LYS A 58 -2.54 -15.66 -2.93
CA LYS A 58 -3.93 -15.85 -2.47
C LYS A 58 -4.03 -16.50 -1.09
N GLN A 59 -2.99 -17.18 -0.65
CA GLN A 59 -2.92 -17.82 0.66
C GLN A 59 -1.46 -18.01 1.07
N GLY A 60 -1.23 -18.11 2.35
CA GLY A 60 0.10 -18.37 2.87
C GLY A 60 0.13 -18.61 4.36
N GLU A 61 1.17 -19.29 4.79
CA GLU A 61 1.54 -19.45 6.19
C GLU A 61 2.94 -18.88 6.40
N ALA A 62 3.19 -18.35 7.58
CA ALA A 62 4.48 -17.80 7.95
C ALA A 62 4.74 -18.04 9.44
N ARG A 63 6.01 -18.06 9.83
CA ARG A 63 6.43 -17.83 11.21
C ARG A 63 6.60 -16.36 11.46
N PHE A 64 6.37 -15.94 12.68
CA PHE A 64 6.71 -14.58 13.09
C PHE A 64 7.50 -14.56 14.39
N THR A 65 8.35 -13.55 14.53
CA THR A 65 8.91 -13.10 15.78
C THR A 65 8.57 -11.60 15.92
N GLU A 66 8.13 -11.19 17.09
CA GLU A 66 7.75 -9.80 17.36
C GLU A 66 8.49 -9.30 18.59
N GLU A 67 9.04 -8.10 18.48
CA GLU A 67 9.55 -7.32 19.58
C GLU A 67 8.65 -6.10 19.77
N ARG A 68 8.13 -5.95 20.99
CA ARG A 68 7.28 -4.83 21.36
C ARG A 68 7.95 -4.03 22.45
N THR A 69 8.26 -2.78 22.15
CA THR A 69 8.71 -1.78 23.11
C THR A 69 7.49 -1.01 23.60
N VAL A 70 7.30 -0.95 24.90
CA VAL A 70 6.23 -0.19 25.55
C VAL A 70 6.89 0.90 26.37
N SER A 71 6.57 2.15 26.10
CA SER A 71 7.23 3.33 26.70
C SER A 71 7.16 3.38 28.23
N SER A 72 6.19 2.68 28.84
CA SER A 72 6.05 2.57 30.28
C SER A 72 6.76 1.35 30.91
N LEU A 73 7.45 0.55 30.11
CA LEU A 73 8.17 -0.65 30.55
C LEU A 73 9.65 -0.56 30.22
N ASP A 74 10.51 -0.97 31.15
CA ASP A 74 11.96 -1.00 30.95
C ASP A 74 12.42 -2.13 30.02
N ASN A 75 11.59 -3.15 29.80
CA ASN A 75 11.92 -4.33 29.04
C ASN A 75 11.09 -4.44 27.76
N THR A 76 11.73 -4.89 26.67
CA THR A 76 11.06 -5.26 25.44
C THR A 76 10.31 -6.58 25.61
N LEU A 77 9.05 -6.61 25.25
CA LEU A 77 8.25 -7.83 25.21
C LEU A 77 8.52 -8.58 23.91
N ARG A 78 8.70 -9.89 24.00
CA ARG A 78 8.92 -10.74 22.84
C ARG A 78 7.81 -11.76 22.70
N SER A 79 7.39 -12.01 21.47
CA SER A 79 6.44 -13.06 21.16
C SER A 79 6.80 -13.73 19.84
N SER A 80 6.39 -14.98 19.69
CA SER A 80 6.59 -15.73 18.47
C SER A 80 5.43 -16.68 18.20
N GLY A 81 5.34 -17.16 16.94
CA GLY A 81 4.28 -18.07 16.56
C GLY A 81 4.07 -18.13 15.05
N ARG A 82 2.83 -18.34 14.63
CA ARG A 82 2.46 -18.54 13.23
C ARG A 82 1.40 -17.54 12.78
N LEU A 83 1.50 -17.18 11.52
CA LEU A 83 0.52 -16.38 10.78
C LEU A 83 -0.08 -17.25 9.69
N SER A 84 -1.34 -17.07 9.40
CA SER A 84 -1.99 -17.60 8.20
C SER A 84 -2.81 -16.52 7.53
N PHE A 85 -2.85 -16.59 6.21
CA PHE A 85 -3.63 -15.70 5.36
C PHE A 85 -4.34 -16.50 4.28
N GLN A 86 -5.58 -16.14 4.01
CA GLN A 86 -6.36 -16.62 2.87
C GLN A 86 -7.23 -15.48 2.35
N ALA A 87 -6.95 -15.06 1.11
CA ALA A 87 -7.76 -14.03 0.46
C ALA A 87 -9.23 -14.44 0.35
N PRO A 88 -10.17 -13.50 0.37
CA PRO A 88 -9.90 -12.06 0.43
C PRO A 88 -9.75 -11.50 1.86
N ASP A 89 -10.24 -12.17 2.90
CA ASP A 89 -10.53 -11.51 4.17
C ASP A 89 -10.23 -12.35 5.42
N ARG A 90 -9.55 -13.48 5.25
CA ARG A 90 -9.14 -14.33 6.37
C ARG A 90 -7.68 -14.14 6.70
N PHE A 91 -7.40 -13.83 7.94
CA PHE A 91 -6.05 -13.94 8.49
C PHE A 91 -6.13 -14.37 9.96
N ALA A 92 -5.09 -15.09 10.40
CA ALA A 92 -4.98 -15.50 11.77
C ALA A 92 -3.54 -15.35 12.27
N ARG A 93 -3.44 -15.02 13.55
CA ARG A 93 -2.19 -15.01 14.32
C ARG A 93 -2.33 -16.00 15.46
N TYR A 94 -1.44 -16.97 15.49
CA TYR A 94 -1.32 -17.96 16.56
C TYR A 94 -0.02 -17.69 17.31
N THR A 95 -0.11 -17.03 18.45
CA THR A 95 1.04 -16.80 19.34
C THR A 95 1.30 -18.07 20.13
N GLU A 96 2.52 -18.55 20.10
CA GLU A 96 2.98 -19.77 20.80
C GLU A 96 3.73 -19.39 22.07
N GLU A 97 4.53 -18.31 22.01
CA GLU A 97 5.31 -17.79 23.13
C GLU A 97 5.09 -16.30 23.30
N PRO A 98 5.13 -15.78 24.55
CA PRO A 98 5.32 -16.46 25.85
C PRO A 98 4.04 -17.13 26.35
N THR A 99 2.89 -16.83 25.79
CA THR A 99 1.59 -17.37 26.17
C THR A 99 0.83 -17.75 24.91
N THR A 100 0.22 -18.92 24.92
CA THR A 100 -0.59 -19.39 23.80
C THR A 100 -1.88 -18.56 23.68
N GLU A 101 -1.98 -17.87 22.54
CA GLU A 101 -3.12 -17.04 22.17
C GLU A 101 -3.43 -17.21 20.68
N SER A 102 -4.68 -17.03 20.29
CA SER A 102 -5.01 -16.88 18.87
C SER A 102 -5.93 -15.70 18.64
N MET A 103 -5.68 -15.04 17.50
CA MET A 103 -6.55 -14.01 16.93
C MET A 103 -6.86 -14.44 15.49
N GLU A 104 -8.14 -14.67 15.23
CA GLU A 104 -8.62 -15.03 13.91
C GLU A 104 -9.59 -13.95 13.42
N VAL A 105 -9.36 -13.46 12.21
CA VAL A 105 -10.21 -12.46 11.56
C VAL A 105 -10.81 -13.08 10.32
N GLN A 106 -12.12 -12.97 10.20
CA GLN A 106 -12.87 -13.34 9.01
C GLN A 106 -14.01 -12.35 8.77
N GLY A 107 -13.98 -11.68 7.63
CA GLY A 107 -14.93 -10.60 7.36
C GLY A 107 -14.91 -9.56 8.49
N ASN A 108 -16.05 -9.20 9.02
CA ASN A 108 -16.17 -8.25 10.14
C ASN A 108 -16.05 -8.91 11.54
N GLN A 109 -15.63 -10.16 11.62
CA GLN A 109 -15.55 -10.90 12.89
C GLN A 109 -14.12 -11.11 13.34
N VAL A 110 -13.88 -10.89 14.61
CA VAL A 110 -12.62 -11.24 15.30
C VAL A 110 -12.94 -12.25 16.40
N LEU A 111 -12.19 -13.32 16.40
CA LEU A 111 -12.23 -14.33 17.45
C LEU A 111 -10.89 -14.36 18.17
N LEU A 112 -10.91 -14.04 19.44
CA LEU A 112 -9.73 -14.04 20.32
C LEU A 112 -9.85 -15.21 21.29
N ARG A 113 -8.78 -16.01 21.39
CA ARG A 113 -8.68 -17.09 22.38
C ARG A 113 -7.39 -16.92 23.20
N ARG A 114 -7.53 -17.02 24.51
CA ARG A 114 -6.42 -16.99 25.46
C ARG A 114 -6.70 -17.96 26.60
N GLY A 115 -5.99 -19.08 26.65
CA GLY A 115 -6.27 -20.17 27.56
C GLY A 115 -7.70 -20.69 27.34
N SER A 116 -8.51 -20.76 28.40
CA SER A 116 -9.93 -21.17 28.33
C SER A 116 -10.89 -20.04 27.93
N ARG A 117 -10.41 -18.80 27.82
CA ARG A 117 -11.24 -17.64 27.50
C ARG A 117 -11.33 -17.46 25.98
N THR A 118 -12.57 -17.38 25.51
CA THR A 118 -12.89 -17.04 24.11
C THR A 118 -13.70 -15.76 24.10
N ARG A 119 -13.33 -14.81 23.23
CA ARG A 119 -14.06 -13.57 23.01
C ARG A 119 -14.25 -13.37 21.50
N GLN A 120 -15.49 -13.14 21.14
CA GLN A 120 -15.87 -12.75 19.77
C GLN A 120 -16.32 -11.31 19.77
N MET A 121 -15.92 -10.55 18.76
CA MET A 121 -16.32 -9.16 18.58
C MET A 121 -16.39 -8.82 17.10
N ALA A 122 -17.15 -7.78 16.76
CA ALA A 122 -17.13 -7.19 15.44
C ALA A 122 -15.93 -6.22 15.32
N LEU A 123 -15.26 -6.19 14.17
CA LEU A 123 -14.14 -5.27 13.92
C LEU A 123 -14.56 -3.81 14.02
N ASP A 124 -15.75 -3.48 13.49
CA ASP A 124 -16.30 -2.12 13.50
C ASP A 124 -16.63 -1.60 14.90
N ALA A 125 -16.73 -2.49 15.91
CA ALA A 125 -16.83 -2.09 17.30
C ALA A 125 -15.57 -1.42 17.85
N VAL A 126 -14.41 -1.60 17.15
CA VAL A 126 -13.11 -0.99 17.50
C VAL A 126 -12.51 -0.41 16.22
N PRO A 127 -12.78 0.86 15.90
CA PRO A 127 -12.39 1.49 14.63
C PRO A 127 -10.89 1.39 14.31
N GLU A 128 -10.03 1.48 15.32
CA GLU A 128 -8.59 1.34 15.17
C GLU A 128 -8.20 -0.07 14.72
N LEU A 129 -8.85 -1.08 15.29
CA LEU A 129 -8.62 -2.48 14.90
C LEU A 129 -9.17 -2.75 13.49
N ALA A 130 -10.32 -2.18 13.15
CA ALA A 130 -10.89 -2.27 11.81
C ALA A 130 -9.94 -1.69 10.75
N ALA A 131 -9.39 -0.50 11.00
CA ALA A 131 -8.45 0.14 10.09
C ALA A 131 -7.16 -0.67 9.90
N LEU A 132 -6.60 -1.22 10.98
CA LEU A 132 -5.41 -2.09 10.90
C LEU A 132 -5.73 -3.40 10.16
N ALA A 133 -6.89 -3.98 10.38
CA ALA A 133 -7.33 -5.17 9.66
C ALA A 133 -7.52 -4.90 8.16
N ASP A 134 -8.07 -3.74 7.81
CA ASP A 134 -8.22 -3.31 6.41
C ASP A 134 -6.85 -3.03 5.77
N ALA A 135 -5.89 -2.47 6.51
CA ALA A 135 -4.51 -2.33 6.04
C ALA A 135 -3.87 -3.69 5.73
N MET A 136 -4.04 -4.66 6.62
CA MET A 136 -3.53 -6.03 6.39
C MET A 136 -4.22 -6.70 5.20
N ARG A 137 -5.54 -6.61 5.09
CA ARG A 137 -6.29 -7.16 3.95
C ARG A 137 -5.89 -6.50 2.64
N GLY A 138 -5.84 -5.17 2.63
CA GLY A 138 -5.44 -4.40 1.46
C GLY A 138 -4.05 -4.81 1.00
N THR A 139 -3.09 -4.92 1.91
CA THR A 139 -1.72 -5.33 1.59
C THR A 139 -1.67 -6.79 1.13
N LEU A 140 -2.22 -7.72 1.90
CA LEU A 140 -2.14 -9.16 1.58
C LEU A 140 -3.02 -9.54 0.38
N GLY A 141 -4.11 -8.83 0.14
CA GLY A 141 -5.02 -9.05 -0.98
C GLY A 141 -4.69 -8.26 -2.24
N GLY A 142 -3.80 -7.27 -2.15
CA GLY A 142 -3.49 -6.36 -3.25
C GLY A 142 -4.59 -5.34 -3.53
N ASP A 143 -5.37 -4.93 -2.51
CA ASP A 143 -6.46 -3.97 -2.63
C ASP A 143 -6.03 -2.57 -2.17
N ALA A 144 -5.61 -1.75 -3.14
CA ALA A 144 -5.22 -0.37 -2.89
C ALA A 144 -6.35 0.49 -2.28
N GLN A 145 -7.60 0.24 -2.66
CA GLN A 145 -8.74 1.03 -2.18
C GLN A 145 -8.99 0.78 -0.69
N ALA A 146 -8.85 -0.46 -0.24
CA ALA A 146 -8.95 -0.78 1.18
C ALA A 146 -7.91 -0.03 2.01
N LEU A 147 -6.66 0.07 1.53
CA LEU A 147 -5.61 0.84 2.19
C LEU A 147 -5.92 2.34 2.22
N GLN A 148 -6.29 2.90 1.06
CA GLN A 148 -6.48 4.34 0.89
C GLN A 148 -7.69 4.91 1.62
N ARG A 149 -8.61 4.07 2.08
CA ARG A 149 -9.74 4.50 2.93
C ARG A 149 -9.27 5.05 4.27
N HIS A 150 -8.21 4.48 4.84
CA HIS A 150 -7.76 4.77 6.20
C HIS A 150 -6.36 5.36 6.25
N PHE A 151 -5.56 5.17 5.18
CA PHE A 151 -4.15 5.53 5.17
C PHE A 151 -3.74 6.26 3.90
N ARG A 152 -2.81 7.20 4.06
CA ARG A 152 -1.96 7.67 2.98
C ARG A 152 -0.86 6.63 2.79
N ALA A 153 -0.77 6.08 1.59
CA ALA A 153 0.23 5.09 1.24
C ALA A 153 1.37 5.72 0.46
N GLN A 154 2.60 5.38 0.83
CA GLN A 154 3.82 5.73 0.11
C GLN A 154 4.61 4.46 -0.14
N VAL A 155 5.02 4.26 -1.39
CA VAL A 155 5.79 3.09 -1.80
C VAL A 155 7.19 3.51 -2.20
N SER A 156 8.17 2.71 -1.85
CA SER A 156 9.55 2.86 -2.30
C SER A 156 10.16 1.51 -2.64
N GLY A 157 11.21 1.53 -3.48
CA GLY A 157 11.86 0.31 -3.95
C GLY A 157 11.40 -0.14 -5.33
N ASN A 158 11.17 -1.42 -5.51
CA ASN A 158 10.76 -2.04 -6.77
C ASN A 158 10.01 -3.36 -6.53
N ALA A 159 9.57 -4.04 -7.59
CA ALA A 159 8.81 -5.30 -7.49
C ALA A 159 9.54 -6.43 -6.72
N THR A 160 10.88 -6.40 -6.68
CA THR A 160 11.66 -7.41 -5.95
C THR A 160 11.80 -7.09 -4.47
N ARG A 161 12.05 -5.82 -4.14
CA ARG A 161 12.22 -5.34 -2.76
C ARG A 161 11.51 -4.00 -2.61
N TRP A 162 10.56 -3.94 -1.71
CA TRP A 162 9.70 -2.79 -1.52
C TRP A 162 9.51 -2.45 -0.03
N VAL A 163 9.16 -1.19 0.19
CA VAL A 163 8.68 -0.68 1.46
C VAL A 163 7.38 0.06 1.20
N LEU A 164 6.36 -0.24 1.99
CA LEU A 164 5.06 0.42 2.02
C LEU A 164 4.91 1.14 3.36
N LEU A 165 4.84 2.45 3.33
CA LEU A 165 4.60 3.30 4.49
C LEU A 165 3.15 3.77 4.47
N LEU A 166 2.43 3.50 5.55
CA LEU A 166 1.03 3.86 5.78
C LEU A 166 0.93 4.88 6.91
N THR A 167 0.43 6.08 6.59
CA THR A 167 0.17 7.13 7.57
C THR A 167 -1.34 7.31 7.72
N PRO A 168 -1.92 7.27 8.93
CA PRO A 168 -3.35 7.44 9.14
C PRO A 168 -3.90 8.73 8.54
N LEU A 169 -5.06 8.65 7.88
CA LEU A 169 -5.83 9.79 7.38
C LEU A 169 -6.88 10.24 8.39
N ASP A 170 -7.47 9.29 9.11
CA ASP A 170 -8.48 9.56 10.12
C ASP A 170 -7.87 10.07 11.44
N SER A 171 -8.44 11.14 11.99
CA SER A 171 -7.94 11.77 13.21
C SER A 171 -8.08 10.90 14.46
N ARG A 172 -9.03 9.94 14.50
CA ARG A 172 -9.15 8.98 15.61
C ARG A 172 -8.00 8.00 15.56
N LEU A 173 -7.77 7.39 14.39
CA LEU A 173 -6.68 6.47 14.18
C LEU A 173 -5.33 7.13 14.45
N ALA A 174 -5.15 8.38 14.01
CA ALA A 174 -3.94 9.17 14.24
C ALA A 174 -3.66 9.50 15.72
N ARG A 175 -4.65 9.37 16.60
CA ARG A 175 -4.41 9.50 18.06
C ARG A 175 -3.75 8.27 18.67
N SER A 176 -3.88 7.13 18.03
CA SER A 176 -3.35 5.84 18.53
C SER A 176 -2.18 5.36 17.68
N VAL A 177 -2.28 5.48 16.37
CA VAL A 177 -1.29 4.99 15.40
C VAL A 177 -0.56 6.17 14.77
N GLN A 178 0.76 6.17 14.89
CA GLN A 178 1.62 7.16 14.22
C GLN A 178 1.87 6.76 12.77
N GLN A 179 2.30 5.52 12.55
CA GLN A 179 2.54 4.95 11.23
C GLN A 179 2.59 3.42 11.29
N LEU A 180 2.37 2.81 10.13
CA LEU A 180 2.56 1.40 9.88
C LEU A 180 3.47 1.25 8.67
N GLU A 181 4.63 0.61 8.84
CA GLU A 181 5.57 0.33 7.76
C GLU A 181 5.62 -1.18 7.50
N MET A 182 5.53 -1.55 6.25
CA MET A 182 5.68 -2.93 5.82
C MET A 182 6.79 -3.01 4.79
N ALA A 183 7.65 -4.01 4.91
CA ALA A 183 8.66 -4.28 3.89
C ALA A 183 8.57 -5.72 3.41
N GLY A 184 8.94 -5.95 2.15
CA GLY A 184 8.80 -7.27 1.56
C GLY A 184 9.72 -7.56 0.39
N LEU A 185 9.64 -8.81 -0.05
CA LEU A 185 10.36 -9.34 -1.20
C LEU A 185 9.37 -10.02 -2.15
N GLY A 186 9.23 -9.50 -3.38
CA GLY A 186 8.20 -9.97 -4.29
C GLY A 186 6.81 -9.94 -3.63
N PRO A 187 6.02 -11.03 -3.68
CA PRO A 187 4.70 -11.07 -3.08
C PRO A 187 4.70 -11.31 -1.55
N ASP A 188 5.87 -11.40 -0.91
CA ASP A 188 5.99 -11.77 0.49
C ASP A 188 6.26 -10.58 1.39
N VAL A 189 5.40 -10.33 2.37
CA VAL A 189 5.69 -9.45 3.50
C VAL A 189 6.77 -10.10 4.36
N ARG A 190 7.80 -9.33 4.73
CA ARG A 190 8.95 -9.76 5.54
C ARG A 190 9.04 -9.07 6.88
N SER A 191 8.53 -7.86 6.97
CA SER A 191 8.45 -7.14 8.24
C SER A 191 7.23 -6.24 8.30
N VAL A 192 6.76 -6.02 9.53
CA VAL A 192 5.69 -5.09 9.88
C VAL A 192 6.17 -4.30 11.11
N ASP A 193 6.30 -2.99 10.96
CA ASP A 193 6.70 -2.05 12.02
C ASP A 193 5.54 -1.12 12.32
N LEU A 194 4.87 -1.35 13.42
CA LEU A 194 3.78 -0.51 13.91
C LEU A 194 4.31 0.45 14.98
N ARG A 195 4.21 1.74 14.71
CA ARG A 195 4.54 2.81 15.67
C ARG A 195 3.27 3.46 16.17
N LEU A 196 3.16 3.50 17.48
CA LEU A 196 2.03 4.07 18.19
C LEU A 196 2.38 5.47 18.73
N VAL A 197 1.36 6.27 18.90
CA VAL A 197 1.50 7.57 19.59
C VAL A 197 1.85 7.29 21.05
N GLY A 198 2.83 8.04 21.59
CA GLY A 198 3.33 7.79 22.96
C GLY A 198 4.63 7.00 23.02
N GLY A 199 5.15 6.56 21.86
CA GLY A 199 6.47 5.93 21.77
C GLY A 199 6.46 4.40 21.81
N ASP A 200 5.30 3.78 21.93
CA ASP A 200 5.17 2.33 21.78
C ASP A 200 5.46 1.89 20.34
N ARG A 201 6.12 0.75 20.20
CA ARG A 201 6.46 0.18 18.89
C ARG A 201 6.33 -1.33 18.92
N ALA A 202 5.83 -1.92 17.83
CA ALA A 202 5.83 -3.36 17.61
C ALA A 202 6.49 -3.66 16.27
N LEU A 203 7.65 -4.31 16.30
CA LEU A 203 8.37 -4.78 15.12
C LEU A 203 8.20 -6.28 14.99
N MET A 204 7.53 -6.71 13.94
CA MET A 204 7.31 -8.12 13.61
C MET A 204 8.16 -8.48 12.38
N LEU A 205 8.96 -9.53 12.50
CA LEU A 205 9.62 -10.19 11.38
C LEU A 205 8.79 -11.38 10.94
N VAL A 206 8.67 -11.57 9.63
CA VAL A 206 7.82 -12.59 9.01
C VAL A 206 8.67 -13.47 8.10
N GLU A 207 8.63 -14.77 8.35
CA GLU A 207 9.30 -15.80 7.55
C GLU A 207 8.25 -16.66 6.86
N PRO A 208 7.95 -16.42 5.57
CA PRO A 208 7.00 -17.25 4.83
C PRO A 208 7.44 -18.71 4.83
N LEU A 209 6.50 -19.58 5.12
CA LEU A 209 6.69 -21.02 5.00
C LEU A 209 6.46 -21.42 3.54
N ALA A 210 7.29 -22.35 3.03
CA ALA A 210 7.06 -22.93 1.73
C ALA A 210 5.67 -23.59 1.72
N ALA A 211 4.88 -23.32 0.68
CA ALA A 211 3.62 -24.03 0.50
C ALA A 211 3.92 -25.53 0.52
N LYS A 212 3.31 -26.27 1.45
CA LYS A 212 3.33 -27.74 1.36
C LYS A 212 2.68 -28.09 0.03
N SER A 213 3.46 -28.59 -0.92
CA SER A 213 2.92 -29.22 -2.10
C SER A 213 2.03 -30.36 -1.61
N VAL A 214 0.71 -30.18 -1.70
CA VAL A 214 -0.21 -31.28 -1.54
C VAL A 214 0.05 -32.18 -2.75
N SER A 215 0.89 -33.17 -2.57
CA SER A 215 1.01 -34.26 -3.53
C SER A 215 -0.38 -34.84 -3.66
N ALA A 216 -0.98 -34.66 -4.82
CA ALA A 216 -2.24 -35.31 -5.14
C ALA A 216 -2.03 -36.83 -4.88
N PRO A 217 -2.96 -37.51 -4.19
CA PRO A 217 -2.85 -38.95 -4.05
C PRO A 217 -2.86 -39.54 -5.46
N THR A 218 -1.74 -40.16 -5.82
CA THR A 218 -1.65 -40.97 -7.03
C THR A 218 -2.79 -41.98 -6.94
N ALA A 219 -3.79 -41.83 -7.80
CA ALA A 219 -4.78 -42.85 -8.00
C ALA A 219 -4.06 -44.08 -8.55
N ALA A 220 -3.62 -44.96 -7.65
CA ALA A 220 -3.13 -46.27 -8.00
C ALA A 220 -4.27 -47.04 -8.66
N ALA A 221 -4.02 -47.34 -9.91
CA ALA A 221 -4.87 -48.11 -10.78
C ALA A 221 -5.41 -49.36 -10.07
N ALA A 222 -6.72 -49.47 -9.96
CA ALA A 222 -7.39 -50.75 -9.79
C ALA A 222 -7.50 -51.40 -11.19
N ALA A 223 -6.51 -52.20 -11.56
CA ALA A 223 -6.62 -53.19 -12.60
C ALA A 223 -6.67 -54.55 -11.89
N LYS A 224 -7.84 -55.13 -11.75
CA LYS A 224 -8.09 -56.56 -12.00
C LYS A 224 -9.57 -56.87 -11.77
#